data_a5a3b709fbaf66edbb725b17c0926905
#
_entry.id   a5a3b709fbaf66edbb725b17c0926905
#
_cell.length_a   1.000
_cell.length_b   1.000
_cell.length_c   1.000
_cell.angle_alpha   90.00
_cell.angle_beta   90.00
_cell.angle_gamma   90.00
#
_symmetry.space_group_name_H-M   'P 1'
#
loop_
_entity.id
_entity.type
_entity.pdbx_description
1 polymer ?
#
loop_
_entity_poly.entity_id
_entity_poly.type
_entity_poly.pdbx_seq_one_letter_code
_entity_poly.pdbx_strand_id
1 'polypeptide(L)'
;LPENTVNELVKLGKMLHERLAVPVHGQDESTAAKDLAKTATIEASETRTGGKYEVTNLNDGNKETYWGTNDESRTATLTLTWDEAQTVRYLVLQEPIKLGQRIKDFKIEYTADGEKWTELCPSMETTTVGYKRIIPLNGSTSDSYGKGYNAKQLRITILDSRACPLLSNLSVY
;
A
#
# COMPACT_ATOMS: atom_id res chain seq x y z
N LEU A 1 13.88 -32.33 -19.95
CA LEU A 1 12.74 -32.66 -19.07
C LEU A 1 11.99 -33.85 -19.67
N PRO A 2 11.52 -34.83 -18.87
CA PRO A 2 10.65 -35.88 -19.32
C PRO A 2 9.42 -35.34 -20.03
N GLU A 3 8.95 -36.00 -21.08
CA GLU A 3 7.83 -35.56 -21.90
C GLU A 3 6.54 -35.34 -21.08
N ASN A 4 6.31 -36.16 -20.06
CA ASN A 4 5.20 -36.00 -19.10
C ASN A 4 5.27 -34.68 -18.34
N THR A 5 6.46 -34.24 -17.94
CA THR A 5 6.65 -32.98 -17.21
C THR A 5 6.35 -31.77 -18.09
N VAL A 6 6.74 -31.82 -19.35
CA VAL A 6 6.44 -30.77 -20.34
C VAL A 6 4.92 -30.67 -20.56
N ASN A 7 4.27 -31.83 -20.72
CA ASN A 7 2.82 -31.87 -20.94
C ASN A 7 2.03 -31.35 -19.75
N GLU A 8 2.44 -31.65 -18.51
CA GLU A 8 1.79 -31.13 -17.31
C GLU A 8 2.01 -29.60 -17.14
N LEU A 9 3.20 -29.09 -17.47
CA LEU A 9 3.47 -27.64 -17.45
C LEU A 9 2.64 -26.88 -18.51
N VAL A 10 2.49 -27.46 -19.71
CA VAL A 10 1.64 -26.90 -20.77
C VAL A 10 0.18 -26.89 -20.35
N LYS A 11 -0.30 -27.97 -19.72
CA LYS A 11 -1.65 -28.08 -19.19
C LYS A 11 -1.92 -27.05 -18.07
N LEU A 12 -0.98 -26.94 -17.14
CA LEU A 12 -1.04 -25.91 -16.07
C LEU A 12 -1.05 -24.50 -16.65
N GLY A 13 -0.19 -24.23 -17.64
CA GLY A 13 -0.15 -22.94 -18.34
C GLY A 13 -1.48 -22.59 -19.00
N LYS A 14 -2.13 -23.55 -19.67
CA LYS A 14 -3.46 -23.36 -20.26
C LYS A 14 -4.51 -23.08 -19.18
N MET A 15 -4.55 -23.87 -18.12
CA MET A 15 -5.50 -23.68 -17.01
C MET A 15 -5.33 -22.30 -16.34
N LEU A 16 -4.09 -21.87 -16.13
CA LEU A 16 -3.80 -20.55 -15.56
C LEU A 16 -4.25 -19.44 -16.53
N HIS A 17 -3.93 -19.59 -17.82
CA HIS A 17 -4.32 -18.64 -18.85
C HIS A 17 -5.86 -18.51 -18.96
N GLU A 18 -6.56 -19.63 -18.99
CA GLU A 18 -8.02 -19.66 -19.02
C GLU A 18 -8.64 -19.03 -17.76
N ARG A 19 -8.09 -19.32 -16.57
CA ARG A 19 -8.59 -18.74 -15.31
C ARG A 19 -8.24 -17.26 -15.15
N LEU A 20 -7.08 -16.83 -15.64
CA LEU A 20 -6.66 -15.42 -15.59
C LEU A 20 -7.29 -14.59 -16.72
N ALA A 21 -7.66 -15.23 -17.84
CA ALA A 21 -8.35 -14.59 -18.95
C ALA A 21 -9.87 -14.53 -18.78
N VAL A 22 -10.44 -15.28 -17.80
CA VAL A 22 -11.84 -15.08 -17.43
C VAL A 22 -11.94 -13.70 -16.80
N PRO A 23 -12.59 -12.71 -17.47
CA PRO A 23 -12.91 -11.47 -16.80
C PRO A 23 -13.68 -11.84 -15.54
N VAL A 24 -13.21 -11.39 -14.38
CA VAL A 24 -14.01 -11.48 -13.16
C VAL A 24 -15.31 -10.78 -13.51
N HIS A 25 -16.37 -11.55 -13.58
CA HIS A 25 -17.68 -11.13 -14.12
C HIS A 25 -18.05 -9.78 -13.53
N GLY A 26 -18.16 -8.74 -14.39
CA GLY A 26 -18.62 -7.41 -14.00
C GLY A 26 -17.54 -6.34 -13.82
N GLN A 27 -16.30 -6.56 -14.24
CA GLN A 27 -15.35 -5.46 -14.31
C GLN A 27 -15.25 -4.91 -15.74
N ASP A 28 -16.21 -4.03 -16.07
CA ASP A 28 -15.92 -2.98 -17.04
C ASP A 28 -14.72 -2.18 -16.54
N GLU A 29 -13.91 -1.59 -17.43
CA GLU A 29 -12.81 -0.68 -17.04
C GLU A 29 -13.29 0.45 -16.10
N SER A 30 -14.60 0.75 -16.09
CA SER A 30 -15.27 1.68 -15.18
C SER A 30 -15.34 1.19 -13.73
N THR A 31 -15.11 -0.11 -13.46
CA THR A 31 -15.11 -0.72 -12.11
C THR A 31 -13.73 -1.06 -11.59
N ALA A 32 -12.65 -0.71 -12.30
CA ALA A 32 -11.31 -0.76 -11.75
C ALA A 32 -11.28 0.05 -10.45
N ALA A 33 -10.87 -0.59 -9.35
CA ALA A 33 -10.85 0.05 -8.04
C ALA A 33 -10.04 1.35 -8.11
N LYS A 34 -10.72 2.47 -7.86
CA LYS A 34 -10.12 3.80 -7.91
C LYS A 34 -9.12 3.95 -6.77
N ASP A 35 -7.92 4.37 -7.09
CA ASP A 35 -6.92 4.68 -6.06
C ASP A 35 -7.32 5.98 -5.33
N LEU A 36 -7.79 5.82 -4.10
CA LEU A 36 -8.26 6.90 -3.23
C LEU A 36 -7.12 7.82 -2.77
N ALA A 37 -5.87 7.36 -2.77
CA ALA A 37 -4.72 8.19 -2.42
C ALA A 37 -4.53 9.36 -3.40
N LYS A 38 -5.02 9.24 -4.64
CA LYS A 38 -4.96 10.31 -5.65
C LYS A 38 -5.86 11.50 -5.36
N THR A 39 -6.87 11.32 -4.52
CA THR A 39 -7.80 12.38 -4.11
C THR A 39 -7.56 12.85 -2.69
N ALA A 40 -6.61 12.26 -1.98
CA ALA A 40 -6.24 12.65 -0.63
C ALA A 40 -5.18 13.76 -0.64
N THR A 41 -5.25 14.64 0.35
CA THR A 41 -4.09 15.43 0.76
C THR A 41 -3.18 14.55 1.59
N ILE A 42 -1.91 14.44 1.20
CA ILE A 42 -0.91 13.63 1.91
C ILE A 42 0.07 14.57 2.60
N GLU A 43 0.24 14.38 3.90
CA GLU A 43 1.21 15.10 4.72
C GLU A 43 2.20 14.12 5.34
N ALA A 44 3.46 14.53 5.46
CA ALA A 44 4.51 13.78 6.13
C ALA A 44 5.03 14.57 7.33
N SER A 45 5.35 13.87 8.43
CA SER A 45 6.01 14.49 9.60
C SER A 45 7.39 15.06 9.25
N GLU A 46 8.01 14.51 8.20
CA GLU A 46 9.30 14.94 7.69
C GLU A 46 9.40 14.66 6.20
N THR A 47 10.00 15.58 5.46
CA THR A 47 10.37 15.41 4.04
C THR A 47 11.80 15.88 3.86
N ARG A 48 12.62 15.11 3.16
CA ARG A 48 14.01 15.42 2.87
C ARG A 48 14.10 16.74 2.10
N THR A 49 15.00 17.60 2.54
CA THR A 49 15.26 18.88 1.87
C THR A 49 15.81 18.70 0.46
N GLY A 50 15.50 19.63 -0.43
CA GLY A 50 16.06 19.66 -1.80
C GLY A 50 15.07 19.42 -2.94
N GLY A 51 13.75 19.30 -2.66
CA GLY A 51 12.67 19.33 -3.66
C GLY A 51 12.54 18.08 -4.54
N LYS A 52 13.28 17.00 -4.27
CA LYS A 52 13.23 15.75 -5.06
C LYS A 52 12.45 14.62 -4.39
N TYR A 53 12.18 14.74 -3.11
CA TYR A 53 11.70 13.64 -2.26
C TYR A 53 10.38 13.98 -1.61
N GLU A 54 9.55 14.73 -2.35
CA GLU A 54 8.30 15.29 -1.87
C GLU A 54 7.20 14.23 -1.69
N VAL A 55 6.23 14.50 -0.84
CA VAL A 55 5.09 13.62 -0.59
C VAL A 55 4.25 13.36 -1.83
N THR A 56 4.26 14.29 -2.79
CA THR A 56 3.59 14.14 -4.08
C THR A 56 4.12 12.99 -4.92
N ASN A 57 5.35 12.53 -4.66
CA ASN A 57 5.93 11.36 -5.33
C ASN A 57 5.27 10.04 -4.88
N LEU A 58 4.50 10.04 -3.79
CA LEU A 58 3.85 8.84 -3.27
C LEU A 58 2.69 8.35 -4.14
N ASN A 59 2.06 9.25 -4.89
CA ASN A 59 0.86 8.96 -5.69
C ASN A 59 0.92 9.51 -7.13
N ASP A 60 2.11 9.87 -7.61
CA ASP A 60 2.35 10.39 -8.98
C ASP A 60 2.28 9.31 -10.06
N GLY A 61 2.29 8.02 -9.67
CA GLY A 61 2.29 6.87 -10.56
C GLY A 61 3.65 6.54 -11.16
N ASN A 62 4.71 7.23 -10.75
CA ASN A 62 6.08 7.02 -11.24
C ASN A 62 6.91 6.26 -10.20
N LYS A 63 7.33 5.04 -10.50
CA LYS A 63 8.12 4.18 -9.59
C LYS A 63 9.58 4.64 -9.42
N GLU A 64 10.05 5.55 -10.22
CA GLU A 64 11.43 6.08 -10.14
C GLU A 64 11.52 7.29 -9.21
N THR A 65 10.40 7.94 -8.91
CA THR A 65 10.29 8.98 -7.89
C THR A 65 9.96 8.35 -6.53
N TYR A 66 10.29 9.03 -5.45
CA TYR A 66 9.97 8.56 -4.11
C TYR A 66 9.98 9.71 -3.10
N TRP A 67 9.19 9.55 -2.07
CA TRP A 67 9.28 10.34 -0.86
C TRP A 67 10.36 9.78 0.06
N GLY A 68 11.02 10.64 0.83
CA GLY A 68 11.99 10.22 1.82
C GLY A 68 12.22 11.24 2.91
N THR A 69 12.66 10.76 4.07
CA THR A 69 13.10 11.57 5.20
C THR A 69 14.59 11.93 5.10
N ASN A 70 15.09 12.77 5.99
CA ASN A 70 16.52 13.05 6.12
C ASN A 70 17.29 11.79 6.57
N ASP A 71 18.61 11.75 6.32
CA ASP A 71 19.43 10.55 6.47
C ASP A 71 19.46 9.97 7.89
N GLU A 72 19.37 10.83 8.91
CA GLU A 72 19.40 10.42 10.32
C GLU A 72 18.08 9.86 10.84
N SER A 73 16.99 10.09 10.13
CA SER A 73 15.65 9.66 10.56
C SER A 73 15.48 8.14 10.41
N ARG A 74 14.78 7.54 11.35
CA ARG A 74 14.41 6.11 11.36
C ARG A 74 12.91 5.90 11.49
N THR A 75 12.19 6.96 11.79
CA THR A 75 10.74 6.99 11.99
C THR A 75 10.12 8.10 11.15
N ALA A 76 8.88 7.96 10.79
CA ALA A 76 8.10 9.01 10.13
C ALA A 76 6.60 8.70 10.21
N THR A 77 5.78 9.72 10.03
CA THR A 77 4.34 9.56 9.93
C THR A 77 3.86 10.16 8.62
N LEU A 78 3.01 9.42 7.91
CA LEU A 78 2.27 9.88 6.74
C LEU A 78 0.80 9.91 7.09
N THR A 79 0.12 11.02 6.78
CA THR A 79 -1.31 11.18 7.00
C THR A 79 -1.99 11.53 5.68
N LEU A 80 -2.99 10.73 5.31
CA LEU A 80 -3.88 11.00 4.19
C LEU A 80 -5.18 11.60 4.75
N THR A 81 -5.62 12.69 4.16
CA THR A 81 -6.88 13.36 4.52
C THR A 81 -7.75 13.50 3.27
N TRP A 82 -9.00 13.10 3.37
CA TRP A 82 -10.02 13.29 2.33
C TRP A 82 -11.01 14.37 2.74
N ASP A 83 -11.52 15.11 1.76
CA ASP A 83 -12.59 16.12 1.99
C ASP A 83 -13.84 15.45 2.54
N GLU A 84 -14.15 14.25 2.02
CA GLU A 84 -15.25 13.39 2.46
C GLU A 84 -14.72 12.03 2.90
N ALA A 85 -15.35 11.41 3.90
CA ALA A 85 -14.93 10.09 4.36
C ALA A 85 -15.03 9.05 3.23
N GLN A 86 -13.99 8.24 3.07
CA GLN A 86 -13.85 7.21 2.05
C GLN A 86 -13.90 5.80 2.67
N THR A 87 -14.48 4.85 1.95
CA THR A 87 -14.43 3.45 2.38
C THR A 87 -13.11 2.82 1.94
N VAL A 88 -12.17 2.66 2.88
CA VAL A 88 -10.84 2.11 2.64
C VAL A 88 -10.81 0.61 2.96
N ARG A 89 -10.25 -0.20 2.06
CA ARG A 89 -10.18 -1.67 2.16
C ARG A 89 -8.77 -2.22 2.10
N TYR A 90 -7.93 -1.60 1.27
CA TYR A 90 -6.55 -2.04 1.06
C TYR A 90 -5.62 -0.85 1.08
N LEU A 91 -4.47 -1.03 1.70
CA LEU A 91 -3.32 -0.13 1.60
C LEU A 91 -2.22 -0.84 0.80
N VAL A 92 -1.63 -0.14 -0.15
CA VAL A 92 -0.48 -0.61 -0.92
C VAL A 92 0.69 0.31 -0.67
N LEU A 93 1.79 -0.25 -0.21
CA LEU A 93 3.05 0.44 0.00
C LEU A 93 4.14 -0.17 -0.89
N GLN A 94 5.05 0.68 -1.41
CA GLN A 94 6.22 0.24 -2.18
C GLN A 94 7.45 1.03 -1.76
N GLU A 95 8.56 0.32 -1.55
CA GLU A 95 9.87 0.96 -1.40
C GLU A 95 10.60 1.05 -2.74
N PRO A 96 11.43 2.07 -2.97
CA PRO A 96 12.30 2.16 -4.14
C PRO A 96 13.42 1.11 -4.00
N ILE A 97 13.14 -0.13 -4.41
CA ILE A 97 13.93 -1.33 -4.11
C ILE A 97 15.40 -1.24 -4.56
N LYS A 98 15.69 -0.41 -5.56
CA LYS A 98 17.06 -0.10 -6.00
C LYS A 98 17.91 0.52 -4.89
N LEU A 99 17.27 1.15 -3.88
CA LEU A 99 17.92 1.77 -2.73
C LEU A 99 17.86 0.89 -1.47
N GLY A 100 17.37 -0.34 -1.61
CA GLY A 100 17.23 -1.34 -0.56
C GLY A 100 15.94 -1.23 0.24
N GLN A 101 15.61 -2.30 0.93
CA GLN A 101 14.50 -2.37 1.88
C GLN A 101 14.90 -1.75 3.21
N ARG A 102 14.18 -0.76 3.67
CA ARG A 102 14.55 0.03 4.85
C ARG A 102 13.54 -0.08 5.98
N ILE A 103 12.24 0.02 5.65
CA ILE A 103 11.17 0.01 6.65
C ILE A 103 11.08 -1.39 7.25
N LYS A 104 11.13 -1.47 8.59
CA LYS A 104 11.08 -2.72 9.36
C LYS A 104 9.75 -2.87 10.07
N ASP A 105 9.24 -1.78 10.63
CA ASP A 105 8.03 -1.79 11.43
C ASP A 105 7.20 -0.54 11.19
N PHE A 106 5.88 -0.71 11.14
CA PHE A 106 4.92 0.38 11.00
C PHE A 106 3.55 -0.02 11.52
N LYS A 107 2.76 0.94 11.94
CA LYS A 107 1.34 0.77 12.27
C LYS A 107 0.46 1.60 11.34
N ILE A 108 -0.78 1.17 11.23
CA ILE A 108 -1.81 1.83 10.43
C ILE A 108 -2.96 2.21 11.35
N GLU A 109 -3.41 3.44 11.27
CA GLU A 109 -4.52 3.95 12.07
C GLU A 109 -5.47 4.74 11.16
N TYR A 110 -6.76 4.75 11.48
CA TYR A 110 -7.75 5.58 10.80
C TYR A 110 -8.59 6.36 11.80
N THR A 111 -9.20 7.41 11.31
CA THR A 111 -10.26 8.13 12.02
C THR A 111 -11.42 8.42 11.06
N ALA A 112 -12.63 8.29 11.57
CA ALA A 112 -13.85 8.62 10.83
C ALA A 112 -14.28 10.09 11.01
N ASP A 113 -13.89 10.70 12.13
CA ASP A 113 -14.31 12.02 12.56
C ASP A 113 -13.16 13.07 12.63
N GLY A 114 -11.92 12.62 12.51
CA GLY A 114 -10.71 13.44 12.65
C GLY A 114 -10.19 13.54 14.09
N GLU A 115 -10.90 12.98 15.06
CA GLU A 115 -10.56 13.11 16.49
C GLU A 115 -10.05 11.79 17.08
N LYS A 116 -10.86 10.70 16.96
CA LYS A 116 -10.55 9.42 17.54
C LYS A 116 -9.84 8.49 16.55
N TRP A 117 -8.61 8.15 16.85
CA TRP A 117 -7.81 7.21 16.07
C TRP A 117 -8.02 5.77 16.53
N THR A 118 -8.17 4.89 15.57
CA THR A 118 -8.29 3.44 15.78
C THR A 118 -7.22 2.73 14.96
N GLU A 119 -6.45 1.87 15.61
CA GLU A 119 -5.42 1.07 14.94
C GLU A 119 -6.06 -0.04 14.11
N LEU A 120 -5.57 -0.19 12.89
CA LEU A 120 -5.94 -1.26 11.97
C LEU A 120 -4.86 -2.33 11.97
N CYS A 121 -5.28 -3.60 11.91
CA CYS A 121 -4.37 -4.75 11.84
C CYS A 121 -3.34 -4.79 13.00
N PRO A 122 -3.73 -4.62 14.27
CA PRO A 122 -2.79 -4.51 15.40
C PRO A 122 -1.93 -5.78 15.63
N SER A 123 -2.33 -6.91 15.07
CA SER A 123 -1.57 -8.17 15.11
C SER A 123 -0.76 -8.44 13.85
N MET A 124 -0.66 -7.46 12.95
CA MET A 124 0.12 -7.61 11.72
C MET A 124 1.61 -7.55 12.05
N GLU A 125 2.28 -8.70 11.92
CA GLU A 125 3.74 -8.70 11.98
C GLU A 125 4.34 -8.09 10.71
N THR A 126 5.19 -7.08 10.88
CA THR A 126 5.88 -6.43 9.77
C THR A 126 7.37 -6.64 9.93
N THR A 127 8.02 -7.06 8.85
CA THR A 127 9.48 -7.17 8.78
C THR A 127 10.06 -6.29 7.68
N THR A 128 9.22 -5.88 6.73
CA THR A 128 9.59 -5.02 5.59
C THR A 128 8.35 -4.61 4.81
N VAL A 129 8.45 -3.52 4.05
CA VAL A 129 7.52 -3.16 2.98
C VAL A 129 7.96 -3.81 1.66
N GLY A 130 9.21 -3.63 1.27
CA GLY A 130 9.79 -4.21 0.08
C GLY A 130 9.26 -3.62 -1.24
N TYR A 131 9.37 -4.41 -2.32
CA TYR A 131 8.96 -3.97 -3.65
C TYR A 131 7.49 -3.58 -3.73
N LYS A 132 6.61 -4.37 -3.11
CA LYS A 132 5.17 -4.08 -3.03
C LYS A 132 4.53 -4.88 -1.91
N ARG A 133 3.91 -4.19 -0.98
CA ARG A 133 3.11 -4.80 0.08
C ARG A 133 1.66 -4.36 -0.03
N ILE A 134 0.78 -5.33 -0.18
CA ILE A 134 -0.67 -5.13 -0.20
C ILE A 134 -1.21 -5.56 1.16
N ILE A 135 -1.85 -4.66 1.87
CA ILE A 135 -2.34 -4.85 3.23
C ILE A 135 -3.87 -4.75 3.21
N PRO A 136 -4.60 -5.85 3.46
CA PRO A 136 -6.03 -5.76 3.70
C PRO A 136 -6.24 -5.08 5.07
N LEU A 137 -7.00 -3.98 5.07
CA LEU A 137 -7.24 -3.17 6.27
C LEU A 137 -8.31 -3.78 7.20
N ASN A 138 -9.19 -4.58 6.65
CA ASN A 138 -10.17 -5.36 7.39
C ASN A 138 -9.48 -6.57 8.02
N GLY A 139 -9.50 -6.67 9.31
CA GLY A 139 -8.85 -7.77 10.07
C GLY A 139 -9.10 -9.18 9.50
N SER A 140 -8.28 -10.12 9.92
CA SER A 140 -8.16 -11.50 9.41
C SER A 140 -9.36 -12.43 9.67
N THR A 141 -10.52 -11.94 10.05
CA THR A 141 -11.71 -12.77 10.24
C THR A 141 -12.51 -12.88 8.95
N SER A 142 -12.96 -14.09 8.60
CA SER A 142 -13.74 -14.39 7.39
C SER A 142 -14.97 -13.49 7.18
N ASP A 143 -15.56 -13.01 8.27
CA ASP A 143 -16.79 -12.22 8.26
C ASP A 143 -16.57 -10.72 7.92
N SER A 144 -15.33 -10.26 7.97
CA SER A 144 -14.97 -8.86 7.67
C SER A 144 -14.34 -8.65 6.30
N TYR A 145 -14.13 -9.72 5.53
CA TYR A 145 -13.53 -9.64 4.20
C TYR A 145 -14.36 -8.73 3.28
N GLY A 146 -13.74 -7.65 2.80
CA GLY A 146 -14.38 -6.73 1.85
C GLY A 146 -15.18 -5.57 2.44
N LYS A 147 -15.41 -5.51 3.77
CA LYS A 147 -16.25 -4.46 4.38
C LYS A 147 -15.58 -3.08 4.43
N GLY A 148 -14.26 -2.98 4.51
CA GLY A 148 -13.57 -1.71 4.60
C GLY A 148 -13.95 -0.86 5.82
N TYR A 149 -13.25 0.25 5.99
CA TYR A 149 -13.50 1.24 7.05
C TYR A 149 -13.87 2.59 6.44
N ASN A 150 -14.83 3.27 7.01
CA ASN A 150 -15.17 4.62 6.61
C ASN A 150 -14.19 5.60 7.27
N ALA A 151 -13.21 6.08 6.52
CA ALA A 151 -12.11 6.87 7.01
C ALA A 151 -12.15 8.30 6.46
N LYS A 152 -12.12 9.28 7.34
CA LYS A 152 -11.84 10.69 7.02
C LYS A 152 -10.35 10.90 6.86
N GLN A 153 -9.55 10.19 7.68
CA GLN A 153 -8.10 10.20 7.59
C GLN A 153 -7.54 8.79 7.79
N LEU A 154 -6.41 8.52 7.16
CA LEU A 154 -5.60 7.32 7.32
C LEU A 154 -4.17 7.74 7.68
N ARG A 155 -3.59 7.12 8.70
CA ARG A 155 -2.24 7.42 9.17
C ARG A 155 -1.38 6.17 9.15
N ILE A 156 -0.21 6.28 8.55
CA ILE A 156 0.83 5.27 8.55
C ILE A 156 2.00 5.81 9.37
N THR A 157 2.30 5.18 10.50
CA THR A 157 3.44 5.55 11.35
C THR A 157 4.53 4.52 11.20
N ILE A 158 5.64 4.88 10.58
CA ILE A 158 6.86 4.07 10.50
C ILE A 158 7.54 4.14 11.86
N LEU A 159 7.65 2.99 12.54
CA LEU A 159 8.14 2.85 13.90
C LEU A 159 9.64 2.52 13.94
N ASP A 160 10.15 1.81 12.93
CA ASP A 160 11.57 1.45 12.80
C ASP A 160 11.96 1.24 11.34
N SER A 161 13.20 1.62 11.02
CA SER A 161 13.79 1.39 9.71
C SER A 161 15.31 1.27 9.78
N ARG A 162 15.92 0.53 8.84
CA ARG A 162 17.36 0.29 8.76
C ARG A 162 18.15 1.55 8.37
N ALA A 163 17.53 2.42 7.61
CA ALA A 163 18.04 3.72 7.17
C ALA A 163 16.86 4.70 7.07
N CYS A 164 17.07 5.91 6.59
CA CYS A 164 15.99 6.87 6.39
C CYS A 164 14.83 6.22 5.60
N PRO A 165 13.58 6.31 6.08
CA PRO A 165 12.41 5.82 5.38
C PRO A 165 12.29 6.39 3.97
N LEU A 166 11.98 5.53 3.00
CA LEU A 166 11.67 5.88 1.62
C LEU A 166 10.45 5.09 1.16
N LEU A 167 9.55 5.73 0.43
CA LEU A 167 8.45 5.08 -0.26
C LEU A 167 8.31 5.65 -1.68
N SER A 168 8.19 4.77 -2.67
CA SER A 168 7.97 5.12 -4.08
C SER A 168 6.51 5.05 -4.49
N ASN A 169 5.65 4.48 -3.66
CA ASN A 169 4.21 4.48 -3.89
C ASN A 169 3.44 4.26 -2.59
N LEU A 170 2.31 4.94 -2.51
CA LEU A 170 1.26 4.74 -1.54
C LEU A 170 -0.08 4.81 -2.27
N SER A 171 -0.84 3.73 -2.25
CA SER A 171 -2.18 3.65 -2.84
C SER A 171 -3.19 3.11 -1.84
N VAL A 172 -4.43 3.57 -1.93
CA VAL A 172 -5.54 3.17 -1.06
C VAL A 172 -6.74 2.77 -1.92
N TYR A 173 -7.36 1.62 -1.60
CA TYR A 173 -8.52 1.08 -2.31
C TYR A 173 -9.64 0.69 -1.35
#